data_54c3adb8b2e4f3034650dfd172addfe7
#
_entry.id   54c3adb8b2e4f3034650dfd172addfe7
#
_cell.length_a   1.000
_cell.length_b   1.000
_cell.length_c   1.000
_cell.angle_alpha   90.00
_cell.angle_beta   90.00
_cell.angle_gamma   90.00
#
_symmetry.space_group_name_H-M   'P 1'
#
loop_
_entity.id
_entity.type
_entity.pdbx_description
1 polymer ?
#
loop_
_entity_poly.entity_id
_entity_poly.type
_entity_poly.pdbx_seq_one_letter_code
_entity_poly.pdbx_strand_id
1 'polypeptide(L)'
;MVSKKMKNIEGRETLKKEKDGKKGDFRIYGVKKKQDFLKVEKDLPRPLQTMVERGGGCLQIFSPPGSGKSNFLVNLFLRDSLFKDVFDGGIYLISPTAESDLTSEALRDYADFVETECSEELLEGIYKNIMSVPKEDRLLTAIIMDDCMGSNAGRMHSILQKMISANRHMKTLFVLSTQSVKSINPNIRSCCSHSLIFYQPSQKQMADLTELHSFFGGEQEFHKNYVTATTPKYGFMLNDWRDLKSYAWGAERDEPEVLWSRYDDDGNVRETDQPNKGMLKGQ
;
A
#
# COMPACT_ATOMS: atom_id res chain seq x y z
N MET A 1 21.28 -2.40 -48.01
CA MET A 1 21.40 -0.95 -47.80
C MET A 1 20.01 -0.40 -47.50
N VAL A 2 19.65 -0.20 -46.27
CA VAL A 2 18.44 0.55 -45.89
C VAL A 2 18.81 1.43 -44.70
N SER A 3 18.95 2.72 -44.99
CA SER A 3 19.18 3.78 -44.02
C SER A 3 17.94 4.00 -43.19
N LYS A 4 18.00 3.72 -41.87
CA LYS A 4 16.98 4.16 -40.92
C LYS A 4 17.27 5.59 -40.47
N LYS A 5 16.49 6.53 -40.97
CA LYS A 5 16.42 7.90 -40.44
C LYS A 5 15.96 7.85 -38.97
N MET A 6 16.88 8.27 -38.09
CA MET A 6 16.51 8.68 -36.74
C MET A 6 15.61 9.92 -36.81
N LYS A 7 14.38 9.83 -36.38
CA LYS A 7 13.54 11.02 -36.14
C LYS A 7 14.02 11.72 -34.88
N ASN A 8 14.43 12.95 -35.04
CA ASN A 8 14.75 13.90 -33.99
C ASN A 8 13.55 14.02 -33.01
N ILE A 9 13.84 13.85 -31.74
CA ILE A 9 12.95 14.24 -30.67
C ILE A 9 13.16 15.74 -30.45
N GLU A 10 12.47 16.56 -31.22
CA GLU A 10 12.30 17.98 -30.94
C GLU A 10 11.24 18.13 -29.84
N GLY A 11 11.62 18.72 -28.75
CA GLY A 11 10.74 19.00 -27.60
C GLY A 11 11.45 19.28 -26.30
N ARG A 12 12.74 19.66 -26.34
CA ARG A 12 13.43 20.24 -25.19
C ARG A 12 13.37 21.77 -25.26
N GLU A 13 12.31 22.37 -24.74
CA GLU A 13 12.37 23.79 -24.37
C GLU A 13 13.39 23.96 -23.25
N THR A 14 14.54 24.48 -23.58
CA THR A 14 15.53 24.99 -22.64
C THR A 14 14.97 26.23 -21.97
N LEU A 15 14.57 26.13 -20.73
CA LEU A 15 14.28 27.27 -19.89
C LEU A 15 15.51 28.18 -19.85
N LYS A 16 15.31 29.47 -20.14
CA LYS A 16 16.34 30.52 -20.15
C LYS A 16 17.08 30.53 -18.81
N LYS A 17 18.41 30.58 -18.90
CA LYS A 17 19.30 30.75 -17.76
C LYS A 17 19.00 32.08 -17.06
N GLU A 18 18.41 32.04 -15.89
CA GLU A 18 18.63 33.08 -14.88
C GLU A 18 19.99 32.82 -14.23
N LYS A 19 20.88 33.80 -14.38
CA LYS A 19 22.16 33.84 -13.69
C LYS A 19 21.89 34.34 -12.29
N ASP A 20 22.06 33.45 -11.33
CA ASP A 20 22.62 33.63 -9.99
C ASP A 20 22.23 32.41 -9.15
N GLY A 21 23.01 31.33 -9.26
CA GLY A 21 22.84 30.13 -8.46
C GLY A 21 24.15 29.77 -7.77
N LYS A 22 24.14 29.71 -6.46
CA LYS A 22 25.22 29.20 -5.63
C LYS A 22 25.61 27.78 -6.09
N LYS A 23 26.91 27.47 -6.13
CA LYS A 23 27.44 26.12 -6.35
C LYS A 23 26.76 25.15 -5.38
N GLY A 24 25.97 24.21 -5.91
CA GLY A 24 25.30 23.17 -5.13
C GLY A 24 23.81 22.94 -5.39
N ASP A 25 23.17 23.75 -6.26
CA ASP A 25 21.75 23.56 -6.56
C ASP A 25 21.50 22.33 -7.42
N PHE A 26 20.79 21.36 -6.86
CA PHE A 26 20.17 20.29 -7.62
C PHE A 26 19.06 20.87 -8.50
N ARG A 27 19.28 20.90 -9.80
CA ARG A 27 18.23 21.31 -10.74
C ARG A 27 17.24 20.18 -10.91
N ILE A 28 16.06 20.32 -10.33
CA ILE A 28 14.95 19.42 -10.60
C ILE A 28 14.37 19.77 -11.97
N TYR A 29 14.59 18.91 -12.95
CA TYR A 29 13.92 19.02 -14.23
C TYR A 29 12.44 18.66 -14.04
N GLY A 30 11.56 19.64 -14.12
CA GLY A 30 10.11 19.40 -14.07
C GLY A 30 9.71 18.54 -15.27
N VAL A 31 9.39 17.28 -15.02
CA VAL A 31 8.76 16.43 -16.01
C VAL A 31 7.29 16.85 -16.04
N LYS A 32 6.86 17.53 -17.10
CA LYS A 32 5.43 17.76 -17.39
C LYS A 32 4.79 16.40 -17.74
N LYS A 33 4.64 15.51 -16.76
CA LYS A 33 3.71 14.39 -16.85
C LYS A 33 2.48 14.81 -16.09
N LYS A 34 1.34 14.89 -16.79
CA LYS A 34 0.06 14.70 -16.14
C LYS A 34 0.19 13.39 -15.37
N GLN A 35 0.11 13.43 -14.04
CA GLN A 35 -0.19 12.22 -13.28
C GLN A 35 -1.63 11.88 -13.67
N ASP A 36 -1.79 10.91 -14.55
CA ASP A 36 -3.10 10.35 -14.82
C ASP A 36 -3.50 9.55 -13.58
N PHE A 37 -4.20 10.23 -12.67
CA PHE A 37 -4.90 9.55 -11.59
C PHE A 37 -5.99 8.68 -12.23
N LEU A 38 -6.04 7.42 -11.85
CA LEU A 38 -7.18 6.58 -12.19
C LEU A 38 -8.42 7.20 -11.56
N LYS A 39 -9.37 7.61 -12.38
CA LYS A 39 -10.70 7.95 -11.89
C LYS A 39 -11.39 6.64 -11.52
N VAL A 40 -11.33 6.30 -10.24
CA VAL A 40 -12.27 5.35 -9.67
C VAL A 40 -13.60 6.12 -9.59
N GLU A 41 -14.63 5.66 -10.31
CA GLU A 41 -15.94 6.35 -10.37
C GLU A 41 -16.69 6.32 -9.03
N LYS A 42 -16.17 5.58 -8.07
CA LYS A 42 -16.74 5.38 -6.74
C LYS A 42 -16.16 6.37 -5.73
N ASP A 43 -17.04 6.97 -4.93
CA ASP A 43 -16.66 7.78 -3.78
C ASP A 43 -16.18 6.86 -2.64
N LEU A 44 -14.87 6.76 -2.48
CA LEU A 44 -14.23 5.93 -1.49
C LEU A 44 -13.72 6.77 -0.33
N PRO A 45 -13.76 6.25 0.93
CA PRO A 45 -13.05 6.87 2.04
C PRO A 45 -11.59 7.18 1.67
N ARG A 46 -11.09 8.35 2.05
CA ARG A 46 -9.78 8.86 1.58
C ARG A 46 -8.63 7.85 1.63
N PRO A 47 -8.41 7.08 2.73
CA PRO A 47 -7.30 6.12 2.76
C PRO A 47 -7.48 4.95 1.78
N LEU A 48 -8.70 4.60 1.37
CA LEU A 48 -8.93 3.60 0.33
C LEU A 48 -8.74 4.19 -1.07
N GLN A 49 -9.18 5.42 -1.27
CA GLN A 49 -8.97 6.13 -2.54
C GLN A 49 -7.47 6.22 -2.85
N THR A 50 -6.62 6.58 -1.87
CA THR A 50 -5.16 6.66 -2.06
C THR A 50 -4.54 5.32 -2.45
N MET A 51 -5.12 4.17 -2.04
CA MET A 51 -4.63 2.84 -2.42
C MET A 51 -4.70 2.60 -3.93
N VAL A 52 -5.68 3.19 -4.62
CA VAL A 52 -6.00 2.87 -6.02
C VAL A 52 -5.82 4.03 -6.99
N GLU A 53 -5.97 5.28 -6.57
CA GLU A 53 -5.97 6.47 -7.45
C GLU A 53 -4.72 6.63 -8.33
N ARG A 54 -3.58 6.06 -7.92
CA ARG A 54 -2.33 6.09 -8.68
C ARG A 54 -2.13 4.86 -9.56
N GLY A 55 -3.19 4.06 -9.77
CA GLY A 55 -3.15 2.84 -10.57
C GLY A 55 -2.73 1.60 -9.80
N GLY A 56 -2.91 1.60 -8.50
CA GLY A 56 -2.60 0.46 -7.63
C GLY A 56 -1.71 0.82 -6.45
N GLY A 57 -1.50 -0.13 -5.56
CA GLY A 57 -0.76 0.06 -4.33
C GLY A 57 -0.42 -1.26 -3.65
N CYS A 58 0.02 -1.17 -2.40
CA CYS A 58 0.21 -2.34 -1.55
C CYS A 58 -0.23 -2.00 -0.12
N LEU A 59 -1.20 -2.75 0.37
CA LEU A 59 -1.66 -2.76 1.75
C LEU A 59 -1.06 -3.96 2.47
N GLN A 60 -0.29 -3.73 3.52
CA GLN A 60 0.13 -4.79 4.44
C GLN A 60 -0.79 -4.80 5.68
N ILE A 61 -1.21 -5.98 6.11
CA ILE A 61 -2.09 -6.17 7.26
C ILE A 61 -1.35 -6.98 8.30
N PHE A 62 -1.23 -6.42 9.51
CA PHE A 62 -0.65 -7.08 10.66
C PHE A 62 -1.76 -7.43 11.66
N SER A 63 -2.00 -8.73 11.82
CA SER A 63 -3.21 -9.21 12.48
C SER A 63 -2.95 -10.54 13.20
N PRO A 64 -3.03 -10.59 14.54
CA PRO A 64 -3.02 -11.87 15.23
C PRO A 64 -4.29 -12.68 14.93
N PRO A 65 -4.30 -14.00 15.19
CA PRO A 65 -5.50 -14.82 15.06
C PRO A 65 -6.67 -14.24 15.88
N GLY A 66 -7.88 -14.28 15.30
CA GLY A 66 -9.10 -13.83 15.98
C GLY A 66 -9.28 -12.31 16.09
N SER A 67 -8.41 -11.49 15.48
CA SER A 67 -8.52 -10.02 15.51
C SER A 67 -9.60 -9.43 14.61
N GLY A 68 -10.23 -10.24 13.74
CA GLY A 68 -11.26 -9.79 12.81
C GLY A 68 -10.76 -9.57 11.38
N LYS A 69 -9.55 -10.02 11.05
CA LYS A 69 -8.92 -9.88 9.72
C LYS A 69 -9.82 -10.37 8.57
N SER A 70 -10.32 -11.62 8.64
CA SER A 70 -11.16 -12.19 7.59
C SER A 70 -12.43 -11.38 7.39
N ASN A 71 -13.09 -10.97 8.49
CA ASN A 71 -14.24 -10.08 8.44
C ASN A 71 -13.90 -8.73 7.79
N PHE A 72 -12.73 -8.17 8.10
CA PHE A 72 -12.27 -6.92 7.46
C PHE A 72 -12.11 -7.12 5.95
N LEU A 73 -11.45 -8.18 5.49
CA LEU A 73 -11.25 -8.46 4.07
C LEU A 73 -12.59 -8.64 3.34
N VAL A 74 -13.52 -9.42 3.91
CA VAL A 74 -14.87 -9.59 3.37
C VAL A 74 -15.57 -8.23 3.23
N ASN A 75 -15.59 -7.43 4.29
CA ASN A 75 -16.21 -6.11 4.24
C ASN A 75 -15.53 -5.18 3.23
N LEU A 76 -14.19 -5.19 3.17
CA LEU A 76 -13.42 -4.33 2.27
C LEU A 76 -13.81 -4.55 0.80
N PHE A 77 -14.05 -5.79 0.39
CA PHE A 77 -14.32 -6.11 -1.01
C PHE A 77 -15.81 -6.28 -1.35
N LEU A 78 -16.70 -6.49 -0.36
CA LEU A 78 -18.11 -6.75 -0.60
C LEU A 78 -19.06 -5.62 -0.18
N ARG A 79 -18.60 -4.61 0.59
CA ARG A 79 -19.47 -3.48 0.95
C ARG A 79 -19.54 -2.45 -0.17
N ASP A 80 -20.76 -1.96 -0.45
CA ASP A 80 -21.00 -0.94 -1.47
C ASP A 80 -20.26 0.39 -1.22
N SER A 81 -20.02 0.75 0.04
CA SER A 81 -19.26 1.96 0.41
C SER A 81 -17.73 1.79 0.32
N LEU A 82 -17.25 0.56 0.05
CA LEU A 82 -15.82 0.24 0.00
C LEU A 82 -15.44 -0.28 -1.41
N PHE A 83 -14.61 -1.31 -1.51
CA PHE A 83 -14.04 -1.78 -2.79
C PHE A 83 -14.94 -2.69 -3.64
N LYS A 84 -16.19 -2.93 -3.25
CA LYS A 84 -17.09 -3.71 -4.13
C LYS A 84 -17.19 -3.07 -5.52
N ASP A 85 -17.07 -3.89 -6.54
CA ASP A 85 -17.16 -3.48 -7.97
C ASP A 85 -16.12 -2.43 -8.41
N VAL A 86 -14.96 -2.37 -7.73
CA VAL A 86 -13.86 -1.44 -8.07
C VAL A 86 -12.82 -2.10 -8.98
N PHE A 87 -12.70 -3.43 -8.96
CA PHE A 87 -11.63 -4.17 -9.62
C PHE A 87 -12.11 -4.88 -10.88
N ASP A 88 -12.36 -4.12 -11.96
CA ASP A 88 -12.80 -4.67 -13.27
C ASP A 88 -11.77 -5.61 -13.90
N GLY A 89 -10.51 -5.56 -13.48
CA GLY A 89 -9.44 -6.47 -13.92
C GLY A 89 -9.41 -7.80 -13.16
N GLY A 90 -10.35 -7.99 -12.23
CA GLY A 90 -10.51 -9.21 -11.45
C GLY A 90 -9.83 -9.18 -10.08
N ILE A 91 -10.30 -10.08 -9.22
CA ILE A 91 -9.82 -10.29 -7.84
C ILE A 91 -9.22 -11.68 -7.74
N TYR A 92 -7.94 -11.74 -7.38
CA TYR A 92 -7.20 -12.97 -7.09
C TYR A 92 -7.12 -13.14 -5.58
N LEU A 93 -7.69 -14.21 -5.05
CA LEU A 93 -7.58 -14.61 -3.65
C LEU A 93 -6.62 -15.79 -3.54
N ILE A 94 -5.49 -15.60 -2.87
CA ILE A 94 -4.50 -16.64 -2.61
C ILE A 94 -4.44 -16.83 -1.10
N SER A 95 -4.94 -17.98 -0.61
CA SER A 95 -4.98 -18.27 0.83
C SER A 95 -4.97 -19.77 1.10
N PRO A 96 -4.04 -20.30 1.90
CA PRO A 96 -4.01 -21.70 2.30
C PRO A 96 -5.27 -22.16 3.05
N THR A 97 -6.03 -21.23 3.62
CA THR A 97 -7.24 -21.50 4.39
C THR A 97 -8.52 -21.13 3.66
N ALA A 98 -8.44 -20.75 2.36
CA ALA A 98 -9.59 -20.29 1.59
C ALA A 98 -10.78 -21.27 1.59
N GLU A 99 -10.53 -22.57 1.57
CA GLU A 99 -11.56 -23.61 1.55
C GLU A 99 -12.13 -23.94 2.94
N SER A 100 -11.38 -23.67 4.00
CA SER A 100 -11.72 -24.06 5.38
C SER A 100 -12.22 -22.91 6.25
N ASP A 101 -11.94 -21.66 5.90
CA ASP A 101 -12.40 -20.48 6.64
C ASP A 101 -13.80 -20.06 6.19
N LEU A 102 -14.81 -20.44 6.95
CA LEU A 102 -16.20 -20.06 6.72
C LEU A 102 -16.42 -18.53 6.71
N THR A 103 -15.60 -17.77 7.44
CA THR A 103 -15.70 -16.31 7.45
C THR A 103 -15.33 -15.71 6.10
N SER A 104 -14.41 -16.32 5.39
CA SER A 104 -13.94 -15.87 4.08
C SER A 104 -14.75 -16.41 2.90
N GLU A 105 -15.77 -17.26 3.16
CA GLU A 105 -16.58 -17.89 2.11
C GLU A 105 -17.16 -16.88 1.13
N ALA A 106 -17.78 -15.81 1.62
CA ALA A 106 -18.37 -14.78 0.78
C ALA A 106 -17.32 -14.06 -0.11
N LEU A 107 -16.10 -13.86 0.39
CA LEU A 107 -15.00 -13.28 -0.40
C LEU A 107 -14.47 -14.28 -1.42
N ARG A 108 -14.38 -15.56 -1.05
CA ARG A 108 -14.00 -16.64 -1.97
C ARG A 108 -14.98 -16.74 -3.15
N ASP A 109 -16.28 -16.69 -2.87
CA ASP A 109 -17.33 -16.78 -3.88
C ASP A 109 -17.40 -15.51 -4.77
N TYR A 110 -16.92 -14.38 -4.27
CA TYR A 110 -16.86 -13.12 -5.00
C TYR A 110 -15.57 -12.95 -5.82
N ALA A 111 -14.50 -13.64 -5.45
CA ALA A 111 -13.22 -13.56 -6.15
C ALA A 111 -13.29 -14.26 -7.52
N ASP A 112 -12.66 -13.68 -8.54
CA ASP A 112 -12.60 -14.26 -9.88
C ASP A 112 -11.67 -15.48 -9.95
N PHE A 113 -10.62 -15.49 -9.11
CA PHE A 113 -9.63 -16.57 -9.05
C PHE A 113 -9.30 -16.86 -7.59
N VAL A 114 -9.35 -18.13 -7.22
CA VAL A 114 -9.03 -18.60 -5.87
C VAL A 114 -7.98 -19.70 -5.94
N GLU A 115 -6.90 -19.51 -5.17
CA GLU A 115 -5.80 -20.46 -5.08
C GLU A 115 -5.44 -20.70 -3.62
N THR A 116 -5.20 -21.97 -3.27
CA THR A 116 -4.83 -22.36 -1.91
C THR A 116 -3.32 -22.39 -1.70
N GLU A 117 -2.55 -22.46 -2.77
CA GLU A 117 -1.09 -22.49 -2.73
C GLU A 117 -0.49 -21.26 -3.42
N CYS A 118 0.39 -20.59 -2.71
CA CYS A 118 1.16 -19.48 -3.29
C CYS A 118 2.51 -20.02 -3.79
N SER A 119 2.67 -20.09 -5.10
CA SER A 119 3.91 -20.54 -5.75
C SER A 119 4.53 -19.43 -6.61
N GLU A 120 5.81 -19.60 -6.96
CA GLU A 120 6.51 -18.68 -7.87
C GLU A 120 5.89 -18.75 -9.27
N GLU A 121 5.53 -19.94 -9.71
CA GLU A 121 4.89 -20.21 -11.01
C GLU A 121 3.53 -19.52 -11.12
N LEU A 122 2.72 -19.58 -10.06
CA LEU A 122 1.43 -18.90 -9.99
C LEU A 122 1.62 -17.39 -10.12
N LEU A 123 2.51 -16.78 -9.32
CA LEU A 123 2.77 -15.35 -9.35
C LEU A 123 3.34 -14.90 -10.70
N GLU A 124 4.24 -15.69 -11.31
CA GLU A 124 4.73 -15.41 -12.67
C GLU A 124 3.61 -15.49 -13.71
N GLY A 125 2.72 -16.47 -13.59
CA GLY A 125 1.55 -16.60 -14.46
C GLY A 125 0.66 -15.38 -14.40
N ILE A 126 0.28 -14.95 -13.18
CA ILE A 126 -0.51 -13.74 -12.95
C ILE A 126 0.20 -12.50 -13.51
N TYR A 127 1.51 -12.35 -13.23
CA TYR A 127 2.31 -11.24 -13.75
C TYR A 127 2.30 -11.19 -15.28
N LYS A 128 2.53 -12.33 -15.93
CA LYS A 128 2.55 -12.44 -17.41
C LYS A 128 1.18 -12.11 -18.00
N ASN A 129 0.09 -12.62 -17.40
CA ASN A 129 -1.27 -12.35 -17.85
C ASN A 129 -1.59 -10.84 -17.80
N ILE A 130 -1.36 -10.18 -16.67
CA ILE A 130 -1.63 -8.75 -16.52
C ILE A 130 -0.73 -7.94 -17.48
N MET A 131 0.55 -8.29 -17.59
CA MET A 131 1.50 -7.54 -18.41
C MET A 131 1.36 -7.78 -19.90
N SER A 132 0.68 -8.84 -20.35
CA SER A 132 0.36 -9.10 -21.76
C SER A 132 -0.64 -8.09 -22.33
N VAL A 133 -1.49 -7.51 -21.46
CA VAL A 133 -2.44 -6.46 -21.86
C VAL A 133 -1.69 -5.14 -22.05
N PRO A 134 -1.92 -4.37 -23.13
CA PRO A 134 -1.38 -3.03 -23.31
C PRO A 134 -1.66 -2.14 -22.08
N LYS A 135 -0.72 -1.27 -21.71
CA LYS A 135 -0.81 -0.50 -20.46
C LYS A 135 -2.08 0.35 -20.37
N GLU A 136 -2.51 0.93 -21.48
CA GLU A 136 -3.71 1.75 -21.62
C GLU A 136 -4.99 0.94 -21.34
N ASP A 137 -5.03 -0.32 -21.78
CA ASP A 137 -6.19 -1.20 -21.69
C ASP A 137 -6.25 -2.02 -20.40
N ARG A 138 -5.20 -1.96 -19.56
CA ARG A 138 -5.20 -2.67 -18.27
C ARG A 138 -6.27 -2.12 -17.36
N LEU A 139 -7.05 -3.02 -16.78
CA LEU A 139 -8.05 -2.71 -15.76
C LEU A 139 -7.41 -2.81 -14.36
N LEU A 140 -8.06 -2.20 -13.38
CA LEU A 140 -7.62 -2.28 -12.00
C LEU A 140 -7.87 -3.69 -11.45
N THR A 141 -6.83 -4.31 -10.93
CA THR A 141 -6.84 -5.70 -10.41
C THR A 141 -6.52 -5.70 -8.93
N ALA A 142 -7.10 -6.62 -8.15
CA ALA A 142 -6.70 -6.88 -6.77
C ALA A 142 -6.03 -8.26 -6.64
N ILE A 143 -4.94 -8.34 -5.88
CA ILE A 143 -4.29 -9.60 -5.50
C ILE A 143 -4.22 -9.64 -3.98
N ILE A 144 -5.04 -10.53 -3.39
CA ILE A 144 -5.16 -10.73 -1.96
C ILE A 144 -4.34 -11.98 -1.58
N MET A 145 -3.32 -11.80 -0.76
CA MET A 145 -2.48 -12.87 -0.25
C MET A 145 -2.69 -12.98 1.25
N ASP A 146 -3.56 -13.90 1.67
CA ASP A 146 -3.92 -14.08 3.07
C ASP A 146 -3.16 -15.23 3.70
N ASP A 147 -2.34 -14.91 4.72
CA ASP A 147 -1.47 -15.86 5.45
C ASP A 147 -0.53 -16.72 4.56
N CYS A 148 -0.21 -16.25 3.36
CA CYS A 148 0.68 -16.94 2.41
C CYS A 148 2.17 -16.82 2.75
N MET A 149 2.55 -15.96 3.69
CA MET A 149 3.93 -15.57 3.95
C MET A 149 4.66 -16.53 4.92
N GLY A 150 4.50 -17.84 4.71
CA GLY A 150 5.14 -18.90 5.50
C GLY A 150 6.61 -19.17 5.13
N SER A 151 7.16 -20.28 5.64
CA SER A 151 8.58 -20.65 5.59
C SER A 151 9.19 -20.89 4.19
N ASN A 152 8.38 -21.07 3.15
CA ASN A 152 8.83 -21.26 1.76
C ASN A 152 9.03 -19.94 0.98
N ALA A 153 8.91 -18.82 1.66
CA ALA A 153 8.86 -17.48 1.06
C ALA A 153 10.17 -17.00 0.38
N GLY A 154 11.29 -17.72 0.50
CA GLY A 154 12.57 -17.24 -0.01
C GLY A 154 12.62 -17.00 -1.53
N ARG A 155 12.00 -17.86 -2.34
CA ARG A 155 11.96 -17.72 -3.81
C ARG A 155 10.83 -16.80 -4.27
N MET A 156 9.67 -16.88 -3.63
CA MET A 156 8.53 -16.03 -3.93
C MET A 156 8.80 -14.55 -3.68
N HIS A 157 9.71 -14.21 -2.77
CA HIS A 157 10.05 -12.81 -2.48
C HIS A 157 10.55 -12.05 -3.70
N SER A 158 11.28 -12.69 -4.61
CA SER A 158 11.82 -12.03 -5.80
C SER A 158 10.71 -11.61 -6.78
N ILE A 159 9.83 -12.53 -7.16
CA ILE A 159 8.72 -12.22 -8.09
C ILE A 159 7.71 -11.29 -7.44
N LEU A 160 7.35 -11.52 -6.18
CA LEU A 160 6.42 -10.67 -5.45
C LEU A 160 6.95 -9.25 -5.30
N GLN A 161 8.24 -9.08 -4.96
CA GLN A 161 8.88 -7.76 -4.90
C GLN A 161 8.83 -7.06 -6.26
N LYS A 162 9.13 -7.78 -7.35
CA LYS A 162 9.02 -7.25 -8.72
C LYS A 162 7.61 -6.78 -9.03
N MET A 163 6.58 -7.58 -8.71
CA MET A 163 5.18 -7.26 -8.94
C MET A 163 4.75 -6.04 -8.12
N ILE A 164 5.05 -6.00 -6.81
CA ILE A 164 4.69 -4.89 -5.93
C ILE A 164 5.41 -3.60 -6.36
N SER A 165 6.68 -3.67 -6.74
CA SER A 165 7.41 -2.50 -7.26
C SER A 165 6.81 -2.00 -8.58
N ALA A 166 6.20 -2.88 -9.37
CA ALA A 166 5.55 -2.57 -10.64
C ALA A 166 4.03 -2.30 -10.51
N ASN A 167 3.48 -2.23 -9.28
CA ASN A 167 2.03 -2.19 -9.03
C ASN A 167 1.28 -1.16 -9.88
N ARG A 168 1.82 0.05 -10.05
CA ARG A 168 1.22 1.12 -10.86
C ARG A 168 1.24 0.79 -12.37
N HIS A 169 2.26 0.09 -12.84
CA HIS A 169 2.33 -0.35 -14.23
C HIS A 169 1.38 -1.51 -14.49
N MET A 170 1.18 -2.36 -13.49
CA MET A 170 0.23 -3.47 -13.50
C MET A 170 -1.22 -3.00 -13.30
N LYS A 171 -1.44 -1.79 -12.78
CA LYS A 171 -2.73 -1.32 -12.25
C LYS A 171 -3.28 -2.30 -11.19
N THR A 172 -2.46 -2.65 -10.20
CA THR A 172 -2.79 -3.70 -9.24
C THR A 172 -2.68 -3.21 -7.79
N LEU A 173 -3.71 -3.47 -7.00
CA LEU A 173 -3.68 -3.38 -5.55
C LEU A 173 -3.25 -4.75 -4.97
N PHE A 174 -2.15 -4.77 -4.23
CA PHE A 174 -1.74 -5.93 -3.43
C PHE A 174 -2.25 -5.77 -2.01
N VAL A 175 -2.83 -6.84 -1.46
CA VAL A 175 -3.20 -6.93 -0.04
C VAL A 175 -2.44 -8.10 0.56
N LEU A 176 -1.49 -7.81 1.44
CA LEU A 176 -0.62 -8.81 2.08
C LEU A 176 -0.99 -8.92 3.55
N SER A 177 -1.58 -10.02 3.94
CA SER A 177 -2.02 -10.27 5.31
C SER A 177 -1.07 -11.24 6.00
N THR A 178 -0.61 -10.89 7.20
CA THR A 178 0.31 -11.71 8.00
C THR A 178 0.04 -11.58 9.49
N GLN A 179 0.45 -12.62 10.23
CA GLN A 179 0.40 -12.62 11.69
C GLN A 179 1.67 -12.02 12.33
N SER A 180 2.76 -11.93 11.57
CA SER A 180 4.04 -11.42 12.06
C SER A 180 4.60 -10.35 11.14
N VAL A 181 5.02 -9.25 11.74
CA VAL A 181 5.66 -8.12 11.03
C VAL A 181 6.89 -8.57 10.24
N LYS A 182 7.67 -9.50 10.78
CA LYS A 182 8.92 -9.98 10.16
C LYS A 182 8.72 -11.06 9.11
N SER A 183 7.52 -11.58 8.92
CA SER A 183 7.24 -12.55 7.86
C SER A 183 7.28 -11.95 6.45
N ILE A 184 7.09 -10.64 6.33
CA ILE A 184 7.25 -9.92 5.06
C ILE A 184 8.70 -9.42 4.96
N ASN A 185 9.35 -9.74 3.85
CA ASN A 185 10.71 -9.26 3.56
C ASN A 185 10.79 -7.72 3.65
N PRO A 186 11.87 -7.15 4.25
CA PRO A 186 12.03 -5.69 4.37
C PRO A 186 11.89 -4.94 3.05
N ASN A 187 12.39 -5.49 1.94
CA ASN A 187 12.29 -4.86 0.63
C ASN A 187 10.83 -4.79 0.13
N ILE A 188 10.01 -5.80 0.43
CA ILE A 188 8.57 -5.78 0.12
C ILE A 188 7.88 -4.76 1.01
N ARG A 189 8.16 -4.76 2.33
CA ARG A 189 7.57 -3.79 3.27
C ARG A 189 7.83 -2.34 2.86
N SER A 190 9.05 -2.04 2.41
CA SER A 190 9.42 -0.68 1.95
C SER A 190 8.67 -0.24 0.69
N CYS A 191 8.12 -1.17 -0.08
CA CYS A 191 7.30 -0.89 -1.26
C CYS A 191 5.81 -0.74 -0.93
N CYS A 192 5.38 -1.10 0.29
CA CYS A 192 3.98 -0.98 0.69
C CYS A 192 3.61 0.49 0.89
N SER A 193 2.45 0.86 0.38
CA SER A 193 1.93 2.22 0.46
C SER A 193 1.02 2.46 1.66
N HIS A 194 0.52 1.36 2.25
CA HIS A 194 -0.39 1.40 3.40
C HIS A 194 -0.07 0.26 4.35
N SER A 195 -0.33 0.47 5.64
CA SER A 195 -0.25 -0.58 6.66
C SER A 195 -1.45 -0.51 7.59
N LEU A 196 -2.08 -1.65 7.82
CA LEU A 196 -3.21 -1.83 8.72
C LEU A 196 -2.76 -2.70 9.89
N ILE A 197 -2.99 -2.21 11.11
CA ILE A 197 -2.47 -2.80 12.33
C ILE A 197 -3.64 -3.05 13.29
N PHE A 198 -3.96 -4.32 13.50
CA PHE A 198 -4.87 -4.74 14.56
C PHE A 198 -4.14 -4.80 15.91
N TYR A 199 -4.92 -4.92 17.00
CA TYR A 199 -4.35 -5.10 18.33
C TYR A 199 -3.36 -6.28 18.37
N GLN A 200 -2.16 -6.04 18.91
CA GLN A 200 -1.09 -7.02 19.04
C GLN A 200 -0.87 -7.34 20.52
N PRO A 201 -1.13 -8.57 20.97
CA PRO A 201 -0.91 -8.96 22.36
C PRO A 201 0.58 -9.17 22.69
N SER A 202 1.44 -9.33 21.69
CA SER A 202 2.87 -9.62 21.87
C SER A 202 3.69 -8.34 21.95
N GLN A 203 4.42 -8.16 23.07
CA GLN A 203 5.37 -7.04 23.25
C GLN A 203 6.44 -7.01 22.14
N LYS A 204 6.90 -8.18 21.69
CA LYS A 204 7.91 -8.27 20.61
C LYS A 204 7.32 -7.74 19.30
N GLN A 205 6.09 -8.13 18.94
CA GLN A 205 5.43 -7.62 17.74
C GLN A 205 5.19 -6.11 17.84
N MET A 206 4.85 -5.61 19.03
CA MET A 206 4.69 -4.17 19.26
C MET A 206 6.02 -3.41 19.08
N ALA A 207 7.14 -3.93 19.60
CA ALA A 207 8.44 -3.32 19.37
C ALA A 207 8.80 -3.26 17.87
N ASP A 208 8.57 -4.36 17.14
CA ASP A 208 8.78 -4.42 15.68
C ASP A 208 7.88 -3.43 14.92
N LEU A 209 6.63 -3.26 15.35
CA LEU A 209 5.71 -2.27 14.76
C LEU A 209 6.13 -0.84 15.09
N THR A 210 6.56 -0.57 16.33
CA THR A 210 7.05 0.75 16.73
C THR A 210 8.25 1.16 15.91
N GLU A 211 9.23 0.27 15.72
CA GLU A 211 10.39 0.51 14.86
C GLU A 211 9.99 0.91 13.44
N LEU A 212 8.97 0.25 12.87
CA LEU A 212 8.53 0.49 11.49
C LEU A 212 7.65 1.72 11.32
N HIS A 213 6.88 2.10 12.34
CA HIS A 213 5.81 3.09 12.21
C HIS A 213 6.00 4.35 13.07
N SER A 214 7.08 4.45 13.83
CA SER A 214 7.39 5.66 14.64
C SER A 214 7.57 6.94 13.82
N PHE A 215 7.67 6.82 12.50
CA PHE A 215 7.62 7.96 11.58
C PHE A 215 6.34 8.81 11.76
N PHE A 216 5.22 8.20 12.14
CA PHE A 216 3.95 8.88 12.35
C PHE A 216 3.90 9.58 13.73
N GLY A 217 4.69 10.62 13.91
CA GLY A 217 4.72 11.46 15.12
C GLY A 217 5.70 11.02 16.21
N GLY A 218 6.58 10.03 15.95
CA GLY A 218 7.48 9.45 16.92
C GLY A 218 6.84 8.31 17.72
N GLU A 219 7.64 7.64 18.55
CA GLU A 219 7.21 6.44 19.29
C GLU A 219 6.02 6.70 20.24
N GLN A 220 6.05 7.79 20.99
CA GLN A 220 5.00 8.12 21.96
C GLN A 220 3.67 8.40 21.27
N GLU A 221 3.68 9.20 20.19
CA GLU A 221 2.47 9.50 19.43
C GLU A 221 1.95 8.27 18.71
N PHE A 222 2.85 7.46 18.13
CA PHE A 222 2.47 6.17 17.55
C PHE A 222 1.75 5.28 18.56
N HIS A 223 2.29 5.11 19.78
CA HIS A 223 1.65 4.29 20.82
C HIS A 223 0.28 4.84 21.24
N LYS A 224 0.17 6.15 21.45
CA LYS A 224 -1.10 6.80 21.78
C LYS A 224 -2.16 6.55 20.70
N ASN A 225 -1.81 6.80 19.45
CA ASN A 225 -2.70 6.61 18.30
C ASN A 225 -3.07 5.13 18.09
N TYR A 226 -2.10 4.23 18.27
CA TYR A 226 -2.35 2.79 18.22
C TYR A 226 -3.35 2.33 19.28
N VAL A 227 -3.18 2.75 20.54
CA VAL A 227 -4.13 2.43 21.62
C VAL A 227 -5.51 2.97 21.31
N THR A 228 -5.61 4.25 20.88
CA THR A 228 -6.89 4.86 20.49
C THR A 228 -7.59 4.08 19.37
N ALA A 229 -6.83 3.63 18.37
CA ALA A 229 -7.40 2.91 17.23
C ALA A 229 -7.82 1.49 17.56
N THR A 230 -7.08 0.79 18.43
CA THR A 230 -7.25 -0.65 18.69
C THR A 230 -8.00 -0.98 19.97
N THR A 231 -8.36 0.01 20.80
CA THR A 231 -9.17 -0.19 22.02
C THR A 231 -10.59 -0.69 21.70
N PRO A 232 -11.30 -0.16 20.68
CA PRO A 232 -12.57 -0.73 20.28
C PRO A 232 -12.39 -2.15 19.74
N LYS A 233 -13.36 -3.04 20.04
CA LYS A 233 -13.33 -4.42 19.53
C LYS A 233 -13.29 -4.40 17.98
N TYR A 234 -12.31 -5.09 17.40
CA TYR A 234 -12.04 -5.11 15.96
C TYR A 234 -11.64 -3.74 15.37
N GLY A 235 -11.24 -2.79 16.23
CA GLY A 235 -10.62 -1.56 15.80
C GLY A 235 -9.19 -1.80 15.29
N PHE A 236 -8.75 -0.95 14.40
CA PHE A 236 -7.40 -1.01 13.82
C PHE A 236 -6.87 0.38 13.50
N MET A 237 -5.55 0.49 13.45
CA MET A 237 -4.86 1.66 12.95
C MET A 237 -4.48 1.46 11.50
N LEU A 238 -4.82 2.42 10.64
CA LEU A 238 -4.44 2.43 9.23
C LEU A 238 -3.47 3.59 8.97
N ASN A 239 -2.28 3.27 8.51
CA ASN A 239 -1.27 4.24 8.12
C ASN A 239 -1.21 4.37 6.60
N ASP A 240 -1.34 5.59 6.12
CA ASP A 240 -1.22 5.96 4.71
C ASP A 240 0.11 6.69 4.48
N TRP A 241 1.06 6.03 3.83
CA TRP A 241 2.37 6.57 3.49
C TRP A 241 2.34 7.52 2.29
N ARG A 242 1.23 7.59 1.57
CA ARG A 242 1.06 8.51 0.43
C ARG A 242 0.61 9.88 0.87
N ASP A 243 -0.39 9.93 1.75
CA ASP A 243 -0.90 11.17 2.34
C ASP A 243 -0.20 11.51 3.66
N LEU A 244 0.66 10.62 4.18
CA LEU A 244 1.38 10.76 5.44
C LEU A 244 0.42 11.01 6.61
N LYS A 245 -0.57 10.11 6.73
CA LYS A 245 -1.62 10.16 7.75
C LYS A 245 -1.81 8.82 8.42
N SER A 246 -2.22 8.87 9.70
CA SER A 246 -2.71 7.72 10.44
C SER A 246 -4.18 7.90 10.76
N TYR A 247 -4.93 6.80 10.69
CA TYR A 247 -6.35 6.75 10.93
C TYR A 247 -6.71 5.68 11.96
N ALA A 248 -7.73 5.96 12.80
CA ALA A 248 -8.47 4.93 13.50
C ALA A 248 -9.68 4.51 12.68
N TRP A 249 -9.91 3.21 12.56
CA TRP A 249 -11.08 2.68 11.89
C TRP A 249 -11.47 1.31 12.46
N GLY A 250 -12.59 0.72 12.02
CA GLY A 250 -13.04 -0.61 12.43
C GLY A 250 -14.54 -0.67 12.69
N ALA A 251 -15.00 -1.74 13.36
CA ALA A 251 -16.41 -2.07 13.49
C ALA A 251 -17.28 -1.00 14.18
N GLU A 252 -16.68 -0.16 15.03
CA GLU A 252 -17.42 0.89 15.78
C GLU A 252 -17.29 2.28 15.13
N ARG A 253 -16.65 2.37 13.97
CA ARG A 253 -16.46 3.63 13.23
C ARG A 253 -16.91 3.46 11.79
N ASP A 254 -17.95 4.19 11.41
CA ASP A 254 -18.47 4.15 10.04
C ASP A 254 -17.45 4.72 9.04
N GLU A 255 -16.68 5.74 9.46
CA GLU A 255 -15.68 6.41 8.65
C GLU A 255 -14.30 6.39 9.32
N PRO A 256 -13.19 6.44 8.54
CA PRO A 256 -11.85 6.54 9.10
C PRO A 256 -11.63 7.90 9.76
N GLU A 257 -11.26 7.88 11.04
CA GLU A 257 -10.94 9.07 11.84
C GLU A 257 -9.43 9.35 11.77
N VAL A 258 -9.04 10.59 11.40
CA VAL A 258 -7.63 10.98 11.35
C VAL A 258 -7.08 11.15 12.77
N LEU A 259 -6.07 10.35 13.13
CA LEU A 259 -5.36 10.43 14.40
C LEU A 259 -4.11 11.32 14.32
N TRP A 260 -3.44 11.28 13.19
CA TRP A 260 -2.21 12.00 12.95
C TRP A 260 -2.08 12.39 11.47
N SER A 261 -1.50 13.56 11.21
CA SER A 261 -1.15 14.03 9.88
C SER A 261 0.18 14.77 9.95
N ARG A 262 1.07 14.54 8.99
CA ARG A 262 2.34 15.28 8.88
C ARG A 262 2.12 16.76 8.59
N TYR A 263 1.03 17.08 7.93
CA TYR A 263 0.70 18.45 7.54
C TYR A 263 -0.48 18.95 8.38
N ASP A 264 -0.44 20.25 8.70
CA ASP A 264 -1.60 20.95 9.25
C ASP A 264 -2.65 21.23 8.16
N ASP A 265 -3.74 21.89 8.53
CA ASP A 265 -4.84 22.20 7.60
C ASP A 265 -4.42 23.21 6.52
N ASP A 266 -3.37 23.99 6.76
CA ASP A 266 -2.78 24.95 5.83
C ASP A 266 -1.70 24.30 4.92
N GLY A 267 -1.39 23.01 5.13
CA GLY A 267 -0.40 22.27 4.35
C GLY A 267 1.04 22.46 4.81
N ASN A 268 1.29 23.06 5.97
CA ASN A 268 2.63 23.20 6.54
C ASN A 268 3.03 21.95 7.31
N VAL A 269 4.33 21.61 7.31
CA VAL A 269 4.86 20.50 8.11
C VAL A 269 4.76 20.83 9.59
N ARG A 270 4.13 19.96 10.39
CA ARG A 270 4.03 20.13 11.84
C ARG A 270 5.41 20.18 12.48
N GLU A 271 5.61 21.08 13.45
CA GLU A 271 6.92 21.32 14.09
C GLU A 271 7.49 20.07 14.80
N THR A 272 6.62 19.18 15.29
CA THR A 272 7.00 17.92 15.94
C THR A 272 7.78 16.97 15.02
N ASP A 273 7.65 17.15 13.70
CA ASP A 273 8.29 16.30 12.69
C ASP A 273 9.58 16.92 12.12
N GLN A 274 9.99 18.08 12.61
CA GLN A 274 11.27 18.65 12.23
C GLN A 274 12.38 17.83 12.90
N PRO A 275 13.39 17.32 12.16
CA PRO A 275 14.52 16.64 12.76
C PRO A 275 15.16 17.59 13.77
N ASN A 276 15.35 17.10 15.00
CA ASN A 276 15.91 17.86 16.11
C ASN A 276 17.16 18.61 15.63
N LYS A 277 17.07 19.94 15.49
CA LYS A 277 18.18 20.82 15.04
C LYS A 277 19.40 20.74 15.99
N GLY A 278 19.26 20.04 17.11
CA GLY A 278 20.32 19.79 18.11
C GLY A 278 21.27 18.63 17.79
N MET A 279 20.87 17.64 16.94
CA MET A 279 21.73 16.50 16.65
C MET A 279 22.80 16.73 15.57
N LEU A 280 22.75 17.84 14.85
CA LEU A 280 23.75 18.19 13.83
C LEU A 280 24.89 19.09 14.34
N LYS A 281 24.99 19.34 15.65
CA LYS A 281 26.08 20.15 16.26
C LYS A 281 27.12 19.35 17.01
N GLY A 282 27.28 18.07 16.71
CA GLY A 282 28.25 17.21 17.39
C GLY A 282 28.91 16.20 16.46
N GLN A 283 29.63 16.64 15.45
CA GLN A 283 30.76 15.92 14.82
C GLN A 283 31.74 16.92 14.25
#